data_125ade5d63a8e50e7baacea89c2f7441
#
_entry.id   125ade5d63a8e50e7baacea89c2f7441
#
_cell.length_a   1.000
_cell.length_b   1.000
_cell.length_c   1.000
_cell.angle_alpha   90.00
_cell.angle_beta   90.00
_cell.angle_gamma   90.00
#
_symmetry.space_group_name_H-M   'P 1'
#
loop_
_entity.id
_entity.type
_entity.pdbx_description
1 polymer ?
#
loop_
_entity_poly.entity_id
_entity_poly.type
_entity_poly.pdbx_seq_one_letter_code
_entity_poly.pdbx_strand_id
1 'polypeptide(L)'
;LISSEFLSYEEFDNFMISLDGTPNKSKFGANAILSLSLAFYKAWSYANYGAVFLSQGDSNLFIPVPMLNVINGGQHADNEVDFQEFMILPIGFSSLKEALSATHSVIANIKKDLKSQSLNTNLGDEGGFAPNLKSHLDVLDCICESITKAGYELNKHFKISLDAASSEFFSDDKYNFEGNIYSTDDMIGVYENICNKYPIFSIEDALNEEDYEGWTKI
;
A
#
# COMPACT_ATOMS: atom_id res chain seq x y z
N LEU A 1 4.05 23.69 -24.97
CA LEU A 1 2.74 23.36 -24.36
C LEU A 1 1.68 24.46 -24.61
N ILE A 2 2.00 25.73 -24.42
CA ILE A 2 1.01 26.84 -24.48
C ILE A 2 0.34 26.99 -25.87
N SER A 3 1.01 26.57 -26.92
CA SER A 3 0.53 26.66 -28.32
C SER A 3 0.16 25.33 -28.95
N SER A 4 0.12 24.24 -28.18
CA SER A 4 -0.23 22.90 -28.67
C SER A 4 -1.65 22.55 -28.27
N GLU A 5 -2.41 21.96 -29.22
CA GLU A 5 -3.74 21.43 -28.99
C GLU A 5 -3.67 19.91 -28.96
N PHE A 6 -4.35 19.29 -28.01
CA PHE A 6 -4.41 17.83 -27.83
C PHE A 6 -5.87 17.39 -27.78
N LEU A 7 -6.20 16.34 -28.53
CA LEU A 7 -7.55 15.82 -28.62
C LEU A 7 -7.85 14.78 -27.53
N SER A 8 -6.83 14.14 -26.98
CA SER A 8 -6.97 13.18 -25.90
C SER A 8 -5.84 13.29 -24.86
N TYR A 9 -6.06 12.68 -23.71
CA TYR A 9 -5.04 12.64 -22.66
C TYR A 9 -3.86 11.72 -23.04
N GLU A 10 -4.10 10.66 -23.79
CA GLU A 10 -3.03 9.78 -24.29
C GLU A 10 -2.11 10.52 -25.28
N GLU A 11 -2.68 11.37 -26.11
CA GLU A 11 -1.90 12.20 -27.03
C GLU A 11 -1.02 13.19 -26.27
N PHE A 12 -1.55 13.80 -25.20
CA PHE A 12 -0.80 14.67 -24.32
C PHE A 12 0.32 13.93 -23.59
N ASP A 13 0.04 12.78 -23.02
CA ASP A 13 1.02 11.96 -22.31
C ASP A 13 2.16 11.49 -23.22
N ASN A 14 1.83 11.02 -24.41
CA ASN A 14 2.82 10.64 -25.43
C ASN A 14 3.69 11.83 -25.86
N PHE A 15 3.10 13.01 -25.96
CA PHE A 15 3.86 14.25 -26.23
C PHE A 15 4.84 14.55 -25.09
N MET A 16 4.42 14.48 -23.84
CA MET A 16 5.27 14.72 -22.66
C MET A 16 6.42 13.70 -22.58
N ILE A 17 6.14 12.43 -22.82
CA ILE A 17 7.14 11.36 -22.87
C ILE A 17 8.18 11.64 -23.97
N SER A 18 7.73 12.00 -25.16
CA SER A 18 8.59 12.34 -26.29
C SER A 18 9.45 13.58 -26.05
N LEU A 19 8.91 14.58 -25.34
CA LEU A 19 9.60 15.82 -25.02
C LEU A 19 10.69 15.59 -23.96
N ASP A 20 10.47 14.69 -23.01
CA ASP A 20 11.49 14.24 -22.05
C ASP A 20 12.57 13.42 -22.77
N GLY A 21 12.19 12.42 -23.54
CA GLY A 21 13.07 11.61 -24.39
C GLY A 21 13.98 10.66 -23.63
N THR A 22 13.84 10.55 -22.30
CA THR A 22 14.62 9.58 -21.49
C THR A 22 13.74 8.40 -21.06
N PRO A 23 14.31 7.18 -20.93
CA PRO A 23 13.53 6.00 -20.53
C PRO A 23 12.78 6.15 -19.20
N ASN A 24 13.46 6.81 -18.23
CA ASN A 24 12.98 6.98 -16.85
C ASN A 24 12.45 8.39 -16.54
N LYS A 25 12.17 9.23 -17.56
CA LYS A 25 11.67 10.61 -17.43
C LYS A 25 12.60 11.50 -16.59
N SER A 26 13.93 11.26 -16.64
CA SER A 26 14.90 11.94 -15.79
C SER A 26 15.22 13.38 -16.19
N LYS A 27 14.87 13.81 -17.43
CA LYS A 27 15.12 15.18 -17.90
C LYS A 27 14.23 16.21 -17.21
N PHE A 28 12.94 15.95 -17.08
CA PHE A 28 11.98 16.84 -16.41
C PHE A 28 11.62 16.36 -15.00
N GLY A 29 11.84 15.06 -14.70
CA GLY A 29 11.47 14.41 -13.48
C GLY A 29 10.03 13.87 -13.50
N ALA A 30 9.83 12.71 -12.90
CA ALA A 30 8.54 12.02 -12.88
C ALA A 30 7.43 12.89 -12.28
N ASN A 31 7.69 13.59 -11.17
CA ASN A 31 6.69 14.43 -10.50
C ASN A 31 6.16 15.55 -11.38
N ALA A 32 7.04 16.20 -12.18
CA ALA A 32 6.63 17.28 -13.07
C ALA A 32 5.76 16.74 -14.21
N ILE A 33 6.14 15.62 -14.82
CA ILE A 33 5.37 14.98 -15.89
C ILE A 33 4.03 14.49 -15.36
N LEU A 34 4.00 13.79 -14.24
CA LEU A 34 2.78 13.26 -13.63
C LEU A 34 1.81 14.39 -13.24
N SER A 35 2.31 15.47 -12.67
CA SER A 35 1.46 16.63 -12.30
C SER A 35 0.74 17.22 -13.50
N LEU A 36 1.43 17.36 -14.63
CA LEU A 36 0.84 17.88 -15.87
C LEU A 36 -0.12 16.90 -16.51
N SER A 37 0.23 15.61 -16.54
CA SER A 37 -0.62 14.51 -17.04
C SER A 37 -1.94 14.46 -16.29
N LEU A 38 -1.90 14.44 -14.96
CA LEU A 38 -3.10 14.41 -14.10
C LEU A 38 -3.95 15.68 -14.26
N ALA A 39 -3.32 16.85 -14.35
CA ALA A 39 -4.05 18.09 -14.55
C ALA A 39 -4.77 18.11 -15.89
N PHE A 40 -4.09 17.69 -16.97
CA PHE A 40 -4.68 17.60 -18.29
C PHE A 40 -5.81 16.55 -18.33
N TYR A 41 -5.57 15.35 -17.79
CA TYR A 41 -6.58 14.28 -17.72
C TYR A 41 -7.85 14.76 -17.00
N LYS A 42 -7.71 15.44 -15.86
CA LYS A 42 -8.85 16.01 -15.14
C LYS A 42 -9.61 17.04 -15.98
N ALA A 43 -8.91 17.98 -16.59
CA ALA A 43 -9.53 19.01 -17.43
C ALA A 43 -10.24 18.40 -18.66
N TRP A 44 -9.58 17.47 -19.34
CA TRP A 44 -10.14 16.75 -20.48
C TRP A 44 -11.38 15.91 -20.09
N SER A 45 -11.31 15.19 -18.97
CA SER A 45 -12.45 14.41 -18.46
C SER A 45 -13.66 15.28 -18.13
N TYR A 46 -13.44 16.42 -17.48
CA TYR A 46 -14.53 17.38 -17.22
C TYR A 46 -15.13 17.95 -18.50
N ALA A 47 -14.30 18.28 -19.49
CA ALA A 47 -14.78 18.83 -20.75
C ALA A 47 -15.60 17.84 -21.57
N ASN A 48 -15.26 16.55 -21.53
CA ASN A 48 -15.90 15.52 -22.34
C ASN A 48 -17.03 14.77 -21.62
N TYR A 49 -16.95 14.59 -20.31
CA TYR A 49 -17.86 13.72 -19.53
C TYR A 49 -18.51 14.42 -18.33
N GLY A 50 -18.10 15.62 -17.98
CA GLY A 50 -18.61 16.37 -16.82
C GLY A 50 -18.04 15.93 -15.48
N ALA A 51 -17.34 14.78 -15.40
CA ALA A 51 -16.67 14.29 -14.19
C ALA A 51 -15.56 13.31 -14.54
N VAL A 52 -14.50 13.30 -13.72
CA VAL A 52 -13.32 12.44 -13.95
C VAL A 52 -13.68 10.95 -13.98
N PHE A 53 -14.45 10.49 -13.01
CA PHE A 53 -14.82 9.08 -12.90
C PHE A 53 -15.72 8.57 -14.04
N LEU A 54 -16.45 9.46 -14.74
CA LEU A 54 -17.26 9.07 -15.88
C LEU A 54 -16.42 8.79 -17.14
N SER A 55 -15.20 9.28 -17.22
CA SER A 55 -14.29 9.03 -18.34
C SER A 55 -13.78 7.58 -18.41
N GLN A 56 -13.94 6.82 -17.33
CA GLN A 56 -13.53 5.41 -17.25
C GLN A 56 -14.41 4.47 -18.11
N GLY A 57 -15.51 4.97 -18.66
CA GLY A 57 -16.37 4.20 -19.58
C GLY A 57 -17.19 3.08 -18.95
N ASP A 58 -17.08 2.85 -17.65
CA ASP A 58 -17.88 1.85 -16.96
C ASP A 58 -19.17 2.46 -16.43
N SER A 59 -20.30 1.81 -16.74
CA SER A 59 -21.62 2.19 -16.21
C SER A 59 -21.83 1.74 -14.77
N ASN A 60 -21.01 0.80 -14.28
CA ASN A 60 -21.07 0.26 -12.93
C ASN A 60 -19.93 0.84 -12.08
N LEU A 61 -20.22 1.93 -11.39
CA LEU A 61 -19.27 2.56 -10.47
C LEU A 61 -19.39 1.91 -9.09
N PHE A 62 -18.25 1.48 -8.55
CA PHE A 62 -18.14 0.92 -7.21
C PHE A 62 -17.23 1.78 -6.35
N ILE A 63 -17.60 1.93 -5.08
CA ILE A 63 -16.66 2.45 -4.08
C ILE A 63 -15.72 1.30 -3.73
N PRO A 64 -14.39 1.45 -3.90
CA PRO A 64 -13.44 0.40 -3.57
C PRO A 64 -13.43 0.13 -2.07
N VAL A 65 -13.09 -1.09 -1.68
CA VAL A 65 -12.79 -1.41 -0.28
C VAL A 65 -11.53 -0.63 0.13
N PRO A 66 -11.60 0.19 1.20
CA PRO A 66 -10.42 0.95 1.62
C PRO A 66 -9.35 0.04 2.22
N MET A 67 -8.10 0.29 1.89
CA MET A 67 -6.92 -0.23 2.56
C MET A 67 -6.47 0.80 3.59
N LEU A 68 -6.48 0.42 4.86
CA LEU A 68 -6.24 1.36 5.96
C LEU A 68 -4.98 0.94 6.71
N ASN A 69 -3.91 1.72 6.57
CA ASN A 69 -2.67 1.50 7.30
C ASN A 69 -2.91 1.68 8.81
N VAL A 70 -2.62 0.66 9.61
CA VAL A 70 -2.86 0.65 11.05
C VAL A 70 -1.60 0.52 11.89
N ILE A 71 -0.53 -0.08 11.34
CA ILE A 71 0.79 -0.16 11.96
C ILE A 71 1.85 0.09 10.89
N ASN A 72 2.84 0.91 11.24
CA ASN A 72 3.97 1.28 10.39
C ASN A 72 5.26 0.60 10.87
N GLY A 73 6.13 0.29 9.92
CA GLY A 73 7.53 -0.06 10.11
C GLY A 73 8.39 0.57 9.01
N GLY A 74 9.54 0.00 8.71
CA GLY A 74 10.44 0.44 7.65
C GLY A 74 10.77 1.94 7.73
N GLN A 75 10.72 2.61 6.58
CA GLN A 75 10.99 4.05 6.50
C GLN A 75 9.91 4.93 7.14
N HIS A 76 8.73 4.38 7.42
CA HIS A 76 7.58 5.10 8.01
C HIS A 76 7.61 5.09 9.55
N ALA A 77 8.56 4.40 10.20
CA ALA A 77 8.66 4.30 11.65
C ALA A 77 10.10 4.12 12.13
N ASP A 78 10.42 4.68 13.29
CA ASP A 78 11.69 4.43 13.98
C ASP A 78 11.51 3.22 14.94
N ASN A 79 11.48 2.02 14.37
CA ASN A 79 11.31 0.74 15.08
C ASN A 79 12.09 -0.39 14.40
N GLU A 80 11.97 -1.64 14.92
CA GLU A 80 12.69 -2.81 14.45
C GLU A 80 11.94 -3.62 13.36
N VAL A 81 10.82 -3.11 12.85
CA VAL A 81 9.98 -3.80 11.86
C VAL A 81 10.33 -3.30 10.46
N ASP A 82 10.79 -4.17 9.59
CA ASP A 82 11.27 -3.79 8.25
C ASP A 82 10.15 -3.56 7.24
N PHE A 83 9.02 -4.28 7.31
CA PHE A 83 7.87 -4.01 6.44
C PHE A 83 7.27 -2.64 6.75
N GLN A 84 7.01 -1.88 5.69
CA GLN A 84 6.66 -0.46 5.79
C GLN A 84 5.24 -0.22 6.29
N GLU A 85 4.26 -1.01 5.77
CA GLU A 85 2.85 -0.81 6.13
C GLU A 85 2.11 -2.12 6.36
N PHE A 86 1.30 -2.12 7.44
CA PHE A 86 0.36 -3.18 7.74
C PHE A 86 -1.06 -2.60 7.70
N MET A 87 -1.80 -3.00 6.67
CA MET A 87 -3.13 -2.47 6.37
C MET A 87 -4.22 -3.48 6.69
N ILE A 88 -5.39 -2.99 7.12
CA ILE A 88 -6.60 -3.80 7.24
C ILE A 88 -7.61 -3.44 6.16
N LEU A 89 -8.28 -4.46 5.62
CA LEU A 89 -9.30 -4.35 4.60
C LEU A 89 -10.65 -4.80 5.16
N PRO A 90 -11.63 -3.91 5.35
CA PRO A 90 -12.97 -4.26 5.82
C PRO A 90 -13.84 -4.78 4.67
N ILE A 91 -13.68 -6.07 4.32
CA ILE A 91 -14.31 -6.70 3.15
C ILE A 91 -15.75 -7.19 3.37
N GLY A 92 -16.16 -7.41 4.63
CA GLY A 92 -17.41 -8.07 4.99
C GLY A 92 -18.56 -7.13 5.33
N PHE A 93 -18.63 -5.92 4.75
CA PHE A 93 -19.60 -4.90 5.10
C PHE A 93 -20.41 -4.44 3.89
N SER A 94 -21.68 -4.12 4.12
CA SER A 94 -22.62 -3.73 3.05
C SER A 94 -22.48 -2.25 2.63
N SER A 95 -21.80 -1.44 3.43
CA SER A 95 -21.58 -0.02 3.16
C SER A 95 -20.23 0.47 3.68
N LEU A 96 -19.70 1.52 3.01
CA LEU A 96 -18.47 2.19 3.46
C LEU A 96 -18.61 2.71 4.91
N LYS A 97 -19.80 3.20 5.30
CA LYS A 97 -20.05 3.68 6.66
C LYS A 97 -19.87 2.57 7.71
N GLU A 98 -20.43 1.38 7.44
CA GLU A 98 -20.28 0.22 8.34
C GLU A 98 -18.81 -0.24 8.38
N ALA A 99 -18.17 -0.33 7.21
CA ALA A 99 -16.74 -0.69 7.09
C ALA A 99 -15.86 0.23 7.94
N LEU A 100 -16.01 1.55 7.81
CA LEU A 100 -15.24 2.54 8.58
C LEU A 100 -15.55 2.51 10.07
N SER A 101 -16.80 2.28 10.46
CA SER A 101 -17.17 2.13 11.87
C SER A 101 -16.54 0.90 12.52
N ALA A 102 -16.55 -0.23 11.81
CA ALA A 102 -15.88 -1.46 12.24
C ALA A 102 -14.37 -1.28 12.34
N THR A 103 -13.76 -0.66 11.33
CA THR A 103 -12.33 -0.32 11.33
C THR A 103 -11.93 0.53 12.52
N HIS A 104 -12.72 1.56 12.84
CA HIS A 104 -12.47 2.38 14.04
C HIS A 104 -12.44 1.55 15.32
N SER A 105 -13.34 0.57 15.46
CA SER A 105 -13.35 -0.33 16.62
C SER A 105 -12.11 -1.21 16.69
N VAL A 106 -11.61 -1.70 15.54
CA VAL A 106 -10.35 -2.46 15.47
C VAL A 106 -9.16 -1.58 15.87
N ILE A 107 -9.04 -0.38 15.31
CA ILE A 107 -7.96 0.58 15.62
C ILE A 107 -7.96 0.94 17.12
N ALA A 108 -9.15 1.10 17.74
CA ALA A 108 -9.26 1.36 19.16
C ALA A 108 -8.75 0.18 20.00
N ASN A 109 -8.97 -1.07 19.57
CA ASN A 109 -8.41 -2.26 20.23
C ASN A 109 -6.90 -2.35 20.04
N ILE A 110 -6.37 -2.13 18.83
CA ILE A 110 -4.91 -2.05 18.59
C ILE A 110 -4.28 -1.06 19.58
N LYS A 111 -4.82 0.16 19.68
CA LYS A 111 -4.31 1.18 20.59
C LYS A 111 -4.32 0.73 22.06
N LYS A 112 -5.40 0.05 22.46
CA LYS A 112 -5.54 -0.47 23.84
C LYS A 112 -4.53 -1.58 24.12
N ASP A 113 -4.33 -2.49 23.17
CA ASP A 113 -3.38 -3.60 23.29
C ASP A 113 -1.94 -3.10 23.35
N LEU A 114 -1.54 -2.18 22.48
CA LEU A 114 -0.22 -1.55 22.52
C LEU A 114 0.04 -0.84 23.85
N LYS A 115 -0.93 -0.06 24.35
CA LYS A 115 -0.82 0.58 25.65
C LYS A 115 -0.69 -0.40 26.81
N SER A 116 -1.41 -1.52 26.77
CA SER A 116 -1.33 -2.55 27.83
C SER A 116 0.04 -3.20 27.91
N GLN A 117 0.77 -3.22 26.80
CA GLN A 117 2.15 -3.71 26.68
C GLN A 117 3.20 -2.60 26.92
N SER A 118 2.78 -1.39 27.28
CA SER A 118 3.66 -0.21 27.45
C SER A 118 4.37 0.21 26.15
N LEU A 119 3.79 -0.13 24.98
CA LEU A 119 4.30 0.26 23.68
C LEU A 119 3.79 1.64 23.26
N ASN A 120 4.57 2.30 22.40
CA ASN A 120 4.23 3.60 21.84
C ASN A 120 2.97 3.54 20.98
N THR A 121 2.12 4.55 21.07
CA THR A 121 0.92 4.71 20.25
C THR A 121 0.91 6.03 19.48
N ASN A 122 2.09 6.60 19.19
CA ASN A 122 2.23 7.73 18.28
C ASN A 122 1.91 7.26 16.87
N LEU A 123 1.42 8.19 16.06
CA LEU A 123 1.09 7.92 14.67
C LEU A 123 2.30 8.25 13.80
N GLY A 124 2.51 7.47 12.76
CA GLY A 124 3.39 7.81 11.66
C GLY A 124 2.79 8.90 10.76
N ASP A 125 3.56 9.37 9.79
CA ASP A 125 3.21 10.50 8.92
C ASP A 125 1.94 10.22 8.07
N GLU A 126 1.69 8.97 7.75
CA GLU A 126 0.54 8.53 6.93
C GLU A 126 -0.62 7.94 7.76
N GLY A 127 -0.63 8.16 9.07
CA GLY A 127 -1.52 7.50 10.00
C GLY A 127 -0.95 6.14 10.43
N GLY A 128 -1.74 5.31 11.14
CA GLY A 128 -1.22 4.06 11.73
C GLY A 128 -0.28 4.31 12.92
N PHE A 129 -0.18 3.33 13.80
CA PHE A 129 0.72 3.41 14.95
C PHE A 129 2.14 3.02 14.56
N ALA A 130 3.14 3.55 15.27
CA ALA A 130 4.54 3.21 15.10
C ALA A 130 5.11 2.61 16.42
N PRO A 131 4.62 1.42 16.85
CA PRO A 131 5.12 0.78 18.06
C PRO A 131 6.48 0.14 17.81
N ASN A 132 7.30 0.03 18.85
CA ASN A 132 8.52 -0.76 18.80
C ASN A 132 8.19 -2.25 19.05
N LEU A 133 7.60 -2.90 18.04
CA LEU A 133 7.42 -4.35 17.96
C LEU A 133 8.69 -4.97 17.36
N LYS A 134 8.94 -6.24 17.65
CA LYS A 134 10.23 -6.88 17.32
C LYS A 134 10.25 -7.57 15.96
N SER A 135 9.08 -7.89 15.41
CA SER A 135 8.97 -8.63 14.16
C SER A 135 7.66 -8.34 13.44
N HIS A 136 7.65 -8.63 12.15
CA HIS A 136 6.42 -8.61 11.33
C HIS A 136 5.34 -9.56 11.88
N LEU A 137 5.75 -10.69 12.50
CA LEU A 137 4.81 -11.66 13.07
C LEU A 137 4.11 -11.08 14.32
N ASP A 138 4.84 -10.35 15.18
CA ASP A 138 4.25 -9.69 16.34
C ASP A 138 3.21 -8.65 15.92
N VAL A 139 3.46 -7.94 14.80
CA VAL A 139 2.50 -6.98 14.22
C VAL A 139 1.25 -7.69 13.73
N LEU A 140 1.42 -8.76 12.94
CA LEU A 140 0.31 -9.54 12.38
C LEU A 140 -0.55 -10.19 13.48
N ASP A 141 0.08 -10.75 14.50
CA ASP A 141 -0.61 -11.33 15.66
C ASP A 141 -1.39 -10.24 16.41
N CYS A 142 -0.81 -9.06 16.66
CA CYS A 142 -1.49 -7.91 17.28
C CYS A 142 -2.73 -7.47 16.49
N ILE A 143 -2.62 -7.37 15.16
CA ILE A 143 -3.74 -6.98 14.30
C ILE A 143 -4.85 -8.03 14.33
N CYS A 144 -4.51 -9.32 14.16
CA CYS A 144 -5.48 -10.42 14.17
C CYS A 144 -6.23 -10.53 15.50
N GLU A 145 -5.51 -10.41 16.61
CA GLU A 145 -6.13 -10.38 17.95
C GLU A 145 -7.06 -9.19 18.11
N SER A 146 -6.64 -8.00 17.67
CA SER A 146 -7.44 -6.79 17.80
C SER A 146 -8.72 -6.84 16.96
N ILE A 147 -8.68 -7.45 15.76
CA ILE A 147 -9.87 -7.73 14.94
C ILE A 147 -10.83 -8.64 15.71
N THR A 148 -10.31 -9.73 16.29
CA THR A 148 -11.11 -10.69 17.05
C THR A 148 -11.70 -10.07 18.32
N LYS A 149 -10.90 -9.29 19.07
CA LYS A 149 -11.35 -8.55 20.28
C LYS A 149 -12.40 -7.49 19.95
N ALA A 150 -12.41 -6.94 18.73
CA ALA A 150 -13.45 -6.03 18.26
C ALA A 150 -14.77 -6.76 17.90
N GLY A 151 -14.78 -8.09 17.95
CA GLY A 151 -15.97 -8.92 17.65
C GLY A 151 -16.11 -9.29 16.18
N TYR A 152 -15.04 -9.17 15.39
CA TYR A 152 -15.04 -9.49 13.97
C TYR A 152 -14.25 -10.78 13.66
N GLU A 153 -14.60 -11.43 12.56
CA GLU A 153 -14.00 -12.66 12.08
C GLU A 153 -13.01 -12.37 10.96
N LEU A 154 -11.81 -12.97 11.08
CA LEU A 154 -10.79 -12.98 10.03
C LEU A 154 -11.32 -13.69 8.77
N ASN A 155 -10.87 -13.26 7.61
CA ASN A 155 -11.30 -13.73 6.27
C ASN A 155 -12.77 -13.44 5.91
N LYS A 156 -13.63 -13.14 6.86
CA LYS A 156 -15.05 -12.84 6.62
C LYS A 156 -15.32 -11.33 6.67
N HIS A 157 -14.86 -10.67 7.71
CA HIS A 157 -15.06 -9.23 7.91
C HIS A 157 -13.83 -8.42 7.55
N PHE A 158 -12.65 -8.95 7.86
CA PHE A 158 -11.38 -8.29 7.60
C PHE A 158 -10.37 -9.23 6.97
N LYS A 159 -9.55 -8.67 6.08
CA LYS A 159 -8.27 -9.21 5.61
C LYS A 159 -7.15 -8.23 5.89
N ILE A 160 -5.92 -8.65 5.67
CA ILE A 160 -4.71 -7.86 5.87
C ILE A 160 -4.02 -7.68 4.52
N SER A 161 -3.53 -6.48 4.25
CA SER A 161 -2.58 -6.21 3.16
C SER A 161 -1.29 -5.67 3.73
N LEU A 162 -0.21 -5.98 3.07
CA LEU A 162 1.13 -5.54 3.42
C LEU A 162 1.69 -4.65 2.30
N ASP A 163 2.45 -3.65 2.68
CA ASP A 163 3.45 -3.03 1.84
C ASP A 163 4.82 -3.36 2.45
N ALA A 164 5.56 -4.23 1.78
CA ALA A 164 6.86 -4.66 2.26
C ALA A 164 7.94 -3.63 1.97
N ALA A 165 7.81 -2.86 0.88
CA ALA A 165 8.81 -1.91 0.38
C ALA A 165 10.22 -2.53 0.35
N SER A 166 10.33 -3.76 -0.19
CA SER A 166 11.51 -4.62 -0.03
C SER A 166 12.79 -4.06 -0.65
N SER A 167 12.68 -3.08 -1.55
CA SER A 167 13.84 -2.36 -2.09
C SER A 167 14.59 -1.59 -1.00
N GLU A 168 13.93 -1.18 0.09
CA GLU A 168 14.53 -0.40 1.18
C GLU A 168 15.51 -1.23 2.06
N PHE A 169 15.32 -2.54 2.12
CA PHE A 169 16.22 -3.46 2.83
C PHE A 169 16.98 -4.43 1.91
N PHE A 170 17.04 -4.10 0.59
CA PHE A 170 17.78 -4.86 -0.41
C PHE A 170 19.12 -4.20 -0.68
N SER A 171 20.23 -4.96 -0.58
CA SER A 171 21.57 -4.54 -0.94
C SER A 171 22.44 -5.75 -1.29
N ASP A 172 23.39 -5.56 -2.20
CA ASP A 172 24.34 -6.61 -2.60
C ASP A 172 23.65 -7.92 -3.02
N ASP A 173 22.56 -7.84 -3.80
CA ASP A 173 21.73 -8.96 -4.25
C ASP A 173 21.12 -9.80 -3.11
N LYS A 174 20.90 -9.21 -1.94
CA LYS A 174 20.33 -9.85 -0.76
C LYS A 174 19.36 -8.91 -0.04
N TYR A 175 18.47 -9.51 0.72
CA TYR A 175 17.54 -8.82 1.62
C TYR A 175 18.09 -8.92 3.06
N ASN A 176 18.30 -7.78 3.69
CA ASN A 176 18.59 -7.72 5.13
C ASN A 176 17.29 -7.52 5.89
N PHE A 177 16.63 -8.63 6.19
CA PHE A 177 15.31 -8.65 6.78
C PHE A 177 15.36 -9.15 8.23
N GLU A 178 14.88 -8.35 9.19
CA GLU A 178 14.90 -8.65 10.63
C GLU A 178 16.29 -9.11 11.13
N GLY A 179 17.33 -8.43 10.64
CA GLY A 179 18.73 -8.69 11.01
C GLY A 179 19.33 -9.96 10.42
N ASN A 180 18.64 -10.63 9.52
CA ASN A 180 19.13 -11.81 8.80
C ASN A 180 19.27 -11.53 7.30
N ILE A 181 20.15 -12.27 6.65
CA ILE A 181 20.42 -12.13 5.22
C ILE A 181 19.65 -13.22 4.46
N TYR A 182 18.77 -12.80 3.57
CA TYR A 182 17.92 -13.66 2.75
C TYR A 182 18.24 -13.55 1.27
N SER A 183 18.11 -14.65 0.55
CA SER A 183 18.01 -14.65 -0.90
C SER A 183 16.58 -14.34 -1.33
N THR A 184 16.36 -14.11 -2.63
CA THR A 184 15.01 -14.00 -3.20
C THR A 184 14.13 -15.20 -2.85
N ASP A 185 14.66 -16.43 -2.99
CA ASP A 185 13.89 -17.63 -2.68
C ASP A 185 13.57 -17.75 -1.18
N ASP A 186 14.45 -17.29 -0.29
CA ASP A 186 14.17 -17.24 1.15
C ASP A 186 13.07 -16.22 1.47
N MET A 187 13.07 -15.03 0.84
CA MET A 187 12.00 -14.04 1.02
C MET A 187 10.65 -14.55 0.50
N ILE A 188 10.62 -15.25 -0.63
CA ILE A 188 9.41 -15.92 -1.11
C ILE A 188 8.89 -16.91 -0.06
N GLY A 189 9.78 -17.68 0.57
CA GLY A 189 9.42 -18.57 1.67
C GLY A 189 8.85 -17.86 2.90
N VAL A 190 9.32 -16.63 3.21
CA VAL A 190 8.74 -15.79 4.27
C VAL A 190 7.29 -15.43 3.92
N TYR A 191 7.04 -14.98 2.68
CA TYR A 191 5.69 -14.62 2.23
C TYR A 191 4.75 -15.83 2.17
N GLU A 192 5.21 -16.98 1.72
CA GLU A 192 4.43 -18.21 1.77
C GLU A 192 3.98 -18.54 3.21
N ASN A 193 4.89 -18.45 4.17
CA ASN A 193 4.57 -18.68 5.59
C ASN A 193 3.54 -17.68 6.12
N ILE A 194 3.69 -16.39 5.78
CA ILE A 194 2.74 -15.34 6.16
C ILE A 194 1.36 -15.63 5.57
N CYS A 195 1.28 -15.92 4.26
CA CYS A 195 0.02 -16.21 3.57
C CYS A 195 -0.68 -17.48 4.10
N ASN A 196 0.08 -18.46 4.54
CA ASN A 196 -0.47 -19.69 5.12
C ASN A 196 -1.02 -19.48 6.54
N LYS A 197 -0.45 -18.56 7.31
CA LYS A 197 -0.81 -18.34 8.73
C LYS A 197 -1.86 -17.23 8.90
N TYR A 198 -1.84 -16.19 8.09
CA TYR A 198 -2.63 -14.97 8.26
C TYR A 198 -3.60 -14.73 7.11
N PRO A 199 -4.66 -13.94 7.31
CA PRO A 199 -5.66 -13.64 6.29
C PRO A 199 -5.16 -12.59 5.29
N ILE A 200 -4.06 -12.86 4.62
CA ILE A 200 -3.44 -11.92 3.67
C ILE A 200 -4.30 -11.81 2.41
N PHE A 201 -4.46 -10.58 1.92
CA PHE A 201 -5.15 -10.26 0.69
C PHE A 201 -4.18 -9.88 -0.43
N SER A 202 -3.19 -9.03 -0.11
CA SER A 202 -2.17 -8.60 -1.05
C SER A 202 -0.86 -8.27 -0.32
N ILE A 203 0.23 -8.35 -1.05
CA ILE A 203 1.56 -7.89 -0.63
C ILE A 203 2.09 -6.99 -1.75
N GLU A 204 2.30 -5.73 -1.44
CA GLU A 204 2.89 -4.74 -2.32
C GLU A 204 4.40 -4.73 -2.11
N ASP A 205 5.14 -4.51 -3.19
CA ASP A 205 6.60 -4.41 -3.22
C ASP A 205 7.32 -5.53 -2.45
N ALA A 206 6.83 -6.77 -2.65
CA ALA A 206 7.32 -7.97 -1.97
C ALA A 206 8.80 -8.27 -2.25
N LEU A 207 9.32 -7.85 -3.40
CA LEU A 207 10.70 -8.03 -3.81
C LEU A 207 11.27 -6.70 -4.33
N ASN A 208 12.60 -6.64 -4.47
CA ASN A 208 13.26 -5.51 -5.10
C ASN A 208 12.67 -5.24 -6.50
N GLU A 209 12.51 -3.98 -6.86
CA GLU A 209 11.88 -3.53 -8.11
C GLU A 209 12.59 -4.04 -9.37
N GLU A 210 13.89 -4.35 -9.31
CA GLU A 210 14.69 -4.87 -10.42
C GLU A 210 14.84 -6.41 -10.39
N ASP A 211 14.25 -7.12 -9.41
CA ASP A 211 14.32 -8.58 -9.30
C ASP A 211 13.28 -9.28 -10.18
N TYR A 212 13.41 -9.12 -11.51
CA TYR A 212 12.46 -9.68 -12.49
C TYR A 212 12.33 -11.21 -12.43
N GLU A 213 13.42 -11.93 -12.04
CA GLU A 213 13.36 -13.38 -11.88
C GLU A 213 12.54 -13.76 -10.63
N GLY A 214 12.73 -13.05 -9.54
CA GLY A 214 11.97 -13.21 -8.31
C GLY A 214 10.48 -12.93 -8.53
N TRP A 215 10.17 -11.81 -9.19
CA TRP A 215 8.77 -11.45 -9.54
C TRP A 215 8.08 -12.46 -10.46
N THR A 216 8.83 -13.27 -11.19
CA THR A 216 8.25 -14.35 -12.00
C THR A 216 7.94 -15.60 -11.16
N LYS A 217 8.66 -15.78 -10.03
CA LYS A 217 8.51 -16.94 -9.13
C LYS A 217 7.39 -16.76 -8.11
N ILE A 218 7.21 -15.53 -7.59
CA ILE A 218 6.22 -15.20 -6.58
C ILE A 218 4.82 -15.11 -7.18
#